data_25604cff4b4ad634892dc5766c90b2d1
#
_entry.id   25604cff4b4ad634892dc5766c90b2d1
#
_cell.length_a   1.000
_cell.length_b   1.000
_cell.length_c   1.000
_cell.angle_alpha   90.00
_cell.angle_beta   90.00
_cell.angle_gamma   90.00
#
_symmetry.space_group_name_H-M   'P 1'
#
loop_
_entity.id
_entity.type
_entity.pdbx_description
1 polymer ?
#
loop_
_entity_poly.entity_id
_entity_poly.type
_entity_poly.pdbx_seq_one_letter_code
_entity_poly.pdbx_strand_id
1 'polypeptide(L)'
;MGKEKETRNYSRRYKSEYNIFRSIFFMIFLWVVVNPVTFFMYKLKVKGKNNLPKKGNYILAPNHVSEMDPPFVASAVNKHIAFMAKKELFDKSDKRHDLIHLLGAFSVDREKPEIATFKTVKDIFQTNWPLGIFPEGGTKKNKKIEDIRKGFVVIAKHAKADIIPISIVGFDGYAKKLFEKDITVVIGEPISYKLDADEIIQKWCAEICKNTGFENCMLNKEEKVEV
;
A
#
# COMPACT_ATOMS: atom_id res chain seq x y z
N MET A 1 -26.48 -32.45 -9.57
CA MET A 1 -26.39 -31.07 -10.07
C MET A 1 -25.75 -30.23 -8.98
N GLY A 2 -24.39 -30.12 -8.99
CA GLY A 2 -23.65 -29.29 -8.06
C GLY A 2 -23.86 -27.82 -8.42
N LYS A 3 -24.34 -27.02 -7.48
CA LYS A 3 -24.35 -25.56 -7.63
C LYS A 3 -22.89 -25.12 -7.75
N GLU A 4 -22.46 -24.68 -8.95
CA GLU A 4 -21.26 -23.87 -9.10
C GLU A 4 -21.40 -22.67 -8.13
N LYS A 5 -20.56 -22.66 -7.10
CA LYS A 5 -20.48 -21.49 -6.22
C LYS A 5 -19.89 -20.36 -7.05
N GLU A 6 -20.72 -19.36 -7.37
CA GLU A 6 -20.26 -18.10 -7.97
C GLU A 6 -18.99 -17.66 -7.27
N THR A 7 -17.88 -17.68 -8.00
CA THR A 7 -16.59 -17.20 -7.49
C THR A 7 -16.70 -15.68 -7.35
N ARG A 8 -16.81 -15.22 -6.12
CA ARG A 8 -16.92 -13.79 -5.82
C ARG A 8 -15.73 -13.05 -6.45
N ASN A 9 -16.02 -12.10 -7.33
CA ASN A 9 -14.98 -11.29 -7.96
C ASN A 9 -14.45 -10.25 -6.96
N TYR A 10 -13.35 -10.56 -6.30
CA TYR A 10 -12.73 -9.69 -5.28
C TYR A 10 -12.00 -8.48 -5.87
N SER A 11 -11.81 -8.40 -7.20
CA SER A 11 -11.26 -7.23 -7.86
C SER A 11 -12.30 -6.12 -8.04
N ARG A 12 -13.60 -6.46 -7.99
CA ARG A 12 -14.69 -5.48 -8.06
C ARG A 12 -15.29 -5.22 -6.69
N ARG A 13 -15.04 -4.04 -6.17
CA ARG A 13 -15.64 -3.49 -4.95
C ARG A 13 -16.48 -2.27 -5.30
N TYR A 14 -17.57 -2.09 -4.58
CA TYR A 14 -18.49 -0.98 -4.78
C TYR A 14 -18.34 0.05 -3.67
N LYS A 15 -18.66 1.32 -3.99
CA LYS A 15 -18.69 2.42 -3.02
C LYS A 15 -19.45 2.07 -1.74
N SER A 16 -20.58 1.38 -1.85
CA SER A 16 -21.43 0.95 -0.72
C SER A 16 -20.71 0.02 0.27
N GLU A 17 -19.64 -0.65 -0.17
CA GLU A 17 -18.85 -1.51 0.71
C GLU A 17 -17.88 -0.72 1.60
N TYR A 18 -17.51 0.50 1.23
CA TYR A 18 -16.67 1.41 2.01
C TYR A 18 -17.51 2.37 2.86
N ASN A 19 -18.46 1.80 3.59
CA ASN A 19 -19.44 2.51 4.40
C ASN A 19 -18.95 2.80 5.82
N ILE A 20 -19.76 3.54 6.58
CA ILE A 20 -19.40 3.94 7.95
C ILE A 20 -19.20 2.75 8.90
N PHE A 21 -19.98 1.68 8.76
CA PHE A 21 -19.84 0.51 9.61
C PHE A 21 -18.49 -0.17 9.40
N ARG A 22 -18.06 -0.33 8.15
CA ARG A 22 -16.74 -0.87 7.81
C ARG A 22 -15.61 0.05 8.31
N SER A 23 -15.79 1.36 8.19
CA SER A 23 -14.83 2.34 8.71
C SER A 23 -14.68 2.23 10.23
N ILE A 24 -15.79 2.14 10.96
CA ILE A 24 -15.78 1.95 12.42
C ILE A 24 -15.12 0.63 12.78
N PHE A 25 -15.48 -0.47 12.12
CA PHE A 25 -14.87 -1.77 12.36
C PHE A 25 -13.35 -1.72 12.15
N PHE A 26 -12.90 -1.14 11.02
CA PHE A 26 -11.47 -0.99 10.74
C PHE A 26 -10.78 -0.18 11.84
N MET A 27 -11.37 0.93 12.24
CA MET A 27 -10.77 1.79 13.29
C MET A 27 -10.71 1.09 14.64
N ILE A 28 -11.76 0.36 15.04
CA ILE A 28 -11.74 -0.46 16.26
C ILE A 28 -10.60 -1.50 16.17
N PHE A 29 -10.52 -2.23 15.06
CA PHE A 29 -9.46 -3.21 14.86
C PHE A 29 -8.06 -2.56 14.89
N LEU A 30 -7.91 -1.41 14.24
CA LEU A 30 -6.66 -0.64 14.26
C LEU A 30 -6.26 -0.24 15.68
N TRP A 31 -7.20 0.29 16.47
CA TRP A 31 -6.90 0.79 17.81
C TRP A 31 -6.75 -0.30 18.86
N VAL A 32 -7.50 -1.39 18.75
CA VAL A 32 -7.51 -2.47 19.76
C VAL A 32 -6.45 -3.52 19.47
N VAL A 33 -6.14 -3.79 18.20
CA VAL A 33 -5.22 -4.86 17.80
C VAL A 33 -3.92 -4.30 17.22
N VAL A 34 -4.02 -3.51 16.13
CA VAL A 34 -2.83 -3.12 15.36
C VAL A 34 -1.96 -2.13 16.13
N ASN A 35 -2.54 -1.05 16.67
CA ASN A 35 -1.76 -0.03 17.38
C ASN A 35 -1.05 -0.57 18.63
N PRO A 36 -1.66 -1.37 19.50
CA PRO A 36 -0.93 -2.00 20.61
C PRO A 36 0.23 -2.86 20.12
N VAL A 37 0.02 -3.69 19.11
CA VAL A 37 1.09 -4.54 18.54
C VAL A 37 2.22 -3.68 17.98
N THR A 38 1.91 -2.69 17.13
CA THR A 38 2.93 -1.84 16.51
C THR A 38 3.65 -0.97 17.53
N PHE A 39 2.96 -0.47 18.55
CA PHE A 39 3.55 0.35 19.60
C PHE A 39 4.42 -0.46 20.57
N PHE A 40 3.86 -1.53 21.17
CA PHE A 40 4.57 -2.29 22.21
C PHE A 40 5.62 -3.25 21.65
N MET A 41 5.30 -3.93 20.52
CA MET A 41 6.22 -4.95 19.99
C MET A 41 7.27 -4.37 19.04
N TYR A 42 6.95 -3.28 18.31
CA TYR A 42 7.81 -2.71 17.28
C TYR A 42 8.26 -1.28 17.58
N LYS A 43 7.83 -0.70 18.70
CA LYS A 43 8.17 0.69 19.11
C LYS A 43 8.01 1.68 17.95
N LEU A 44 6.89 1.57 17.23
CA LEU A 44 6.62 2.33 16.02
C LEU A 44 6.78 3.84 16.24
N LYS A 45 7.66 4.44 15.46
CA LYS A 45 7.86 5.89 15.36
C LYS A 45 7.31 6.39 14.04
N VAL A 46 6.69 7.57 14.03
CA VAL A 46 6.10 8.15 12.82
C VAL A 46 6.66 9.55 12.61
N LYS A 47 7.16 9.81 11.38
CA LYS A 47 7.65 11.12 10.94
C LYS A 47 6.83 11.60 9.75
N GLY A 48 6.74 12.92 9.55
CA GLY A 48 6.11 13.52 8.37
C GLY A 48 4.57 13.45 8.35
N LYS A 49 3.89 13.27 9.48
CA LYS A 49 2.41 13.23 9.54
C LYS A 49 1.72 14.44 8.88
N ASN A 50 2.37 15.60 8.90
CA ASN A 50 1.85 16.83 8.33
C ASN A 50 1.80 16.80 6.79
N ASN A 51 2.52 15.88 6.14
CA ASN A 51 2.52 15.68 4.69
C ASN A 51 1.25 14.97 4.20
N LEU A 52 0.46 14.39 5.11
CA LEU A 52 -0.80 13.77 4.71
C LEU A 52 -1.83 14.85 4.31
N PRO A 53 -2.40 14.75 3.09
CA PRO A 53 -3.44 15.69 2.67
C PRO A 53 -4.66 15.62 3.61
N LYS A 54 -5.14 16.78 4.01
CA LYS A 54 -6.36 16.89 4.84
C LYS A 54 -7.63 16.61 4.03
N LYS A 55 -7.59 16.89 2.74
CA LYS A 55 -8.72 16.74 1.78
C LYS A 55 -8.19 16.24 0.43
N GLY A 56 -9.08 15.68 -0.37
CA GLY A 56 -8.76 15.18 -1.70
C GLY A 56 -8.36 13.71 -1.73
N ASN A 57 -8.25 13.19 -2.93
CA ASN A 57 -7.84 11.81 -3.19
C ASN A 57 -6.32 11.72 -3.20
N TYR A 58 -5.77 10.71 -2.58
CA TYR A 58 -4.34 10.41 -2.61
C TYR A 58 -4.08 8.92 -2.51
N ILE A 59 -2.93 8.52 -2.98
CA ILE A 59 -2.44 7.14 -2.94
C ILE A 59 -1.29 7.07 -1.96
N LEU A 60 -1.39 6.21 -0.96
CA LEU A 60 -0.28 5.85 -0.09
C LEU A 60 0.59 4.81 -0.80
N ALA A 61 1.84 5.13 -1.04
CA ALA A 61 2.77 4.31 -1.80
C ALA A 61 3.98 3.89 -0.95
N PRO A 62 3.83 2.88 -0.08
CA PRO A 62 4.93 2.40 0.76
C PRO A 62 5.88 1.46 0.00
N ASN A 63 7.15 1.38 0.47
CA ASN A 63 8.02 0.25 0.14
C ASN A 63 7.50 -1.04 0.79
N HIS A 64 7.90 -2.21 0.25
CA HIS A 64 7.31 -3.47 0.66
C HIS A 64 8.35 -4.53 1.01
N VAL A 65 8.63 -4.69 2.30
CA VAL A 65 9.61 -5.64 2.83
C VAL A 65 8.97 -6.80 3.59
N SER A 66 7.70 -6.66 4.00
CA SER A 66 7.01 -7.64 4.84
C SER A 66 5.49 -7.60 4.68
N GLU A 67 4.84 -8.70 5.08
CA GLU A 67 3.37 -8.75 5.26
C GLU A 67 2.87 -7.88 6.42
N MET A 68 3.77 -7.39 7.29
CA MET A 68 3.46 -6.45 8.37
C MET A 68 3.43 -4.98 7.92
N ASP A 69 3.82 -4.68 6.67
CA ASP A 69 3.85 -3.30 6.18
C ASP A 69 2.46 -2.63 6.15
N PRO A 70 1.37 -3.28 5.70
CA PRO A 70 0.04 -2.68 5.77
C PRO A 70 -0.40 -2.27 7.19
N PRO A 71 -0.23 -3.10 8.24
CA PRO A 71 -0.39 -2.70 9.64
C PRO A 71 0.43 -1.47 10.04
N PHE A 72 1.72 -1.42 9.69
CA PHE A 72 2.58 -0.27 10.02
C PHE A 72 2.08 1.01 9.35
N VAL A 73 1.72 0.94 8.08
CA VAL A 73 1.18 2.10 7.34
C VAL A 73 -0.15 2.55 7.94
N ALA A 74 -1.08 1.62 8.21
CA ALA A 74 -2.38 1.95 8.80
C ALA A 74 -2.22 2.62 10.18
N SER A 75 -1.31 2.10 11.03
CA SER A 75 -1.00 2.67 12.34
C SER A 75 -0.39 4.08 12.21
N ALA A 76 0.56 4.28 11.29
CA ALA A 76 1.24 5.54 11.08
C ALA A 76 0.28 6.64 10.56
N VAL A 77 -0.56 6.29 9.59
CA VAL A 77 -1.54 7.21 8.99
C VAL A 77 -2.75 7.44 9.90
N ASN A 78 -3.05 6.46 10.75
CA ASN A 78 -4.20 6.45 11.67
C ASN A 78 -5.54 6.67 10.92
N LYS A 79 -5.72 5.96 9.81
CA LYS A 79 -6.93 5.96 8.99
C LYS A 79 -7.23 4.57 8.45
N HIS A 80 -8.50 4.32 8.12
CA HIS A 80 -8.88 3.17 7.30
C HIS A 80 -8.28 3.32 5.90
N ILE A 81 -7.72 2.26 5.34
CA ILE A 81 -7.02 2.27 4.05
C ILE A 81 -7.53 1.11 3.20
N ALA A 82 -7.90 1.38 1.95
CA ALA A 82 -8.21 0.35 0.98
C ALA A 82 -6.93 -0.13 0.29
N PHE A 83 -6.35 -1.22 0.77
CA PHE A 83 -5.13 -1.78 0.18
C PHE A 83 -5.44 -2.61 -1.07
N MET A 84 -4.65 -2.36 -2.12
CA MET A 84 -4.58 -3.23 -3.28
C MET A 84 -3.69 -4.44 -2.96
N ALA A 85 -4.25 -5.63 -3.04
CA ALA A 85 -3.56 -6.86 -2.68
C ALA A 85 -3.58 -7.89 -3.82
N LYS A 86 -2.61 -8.81 -3.84
CA LYS A 86 -2.53 -9.85 -4.86
C LYS A 86 -3.72 -10.79 -4.78
N LYS A 87 -4.15 -11.31 -5.95
CA LYS A 87 -5.34 -12.15 -6.10
C LYS A 87 -5.28 -13.42 -5.23
N GLU A 88 -4.10 -14.00 -5.07
CA GLU A 88 -3.88 -15.22 -4.29
C GLU A 88 -4.20 -15.07 -2.79
N LEU A 89 -4.11 -13.85 -2.25
CA LEU A 89 -4.53 -13.57 -0.87
C LEU A 89 -6.05 -13.64 -0.66
N PHE A 90 -6.82 -13.67 -1.73
CA PHE A 90 -8.26 -13.83 -1.72
C PHE A 90 -8.72 -15.24 -2.08
N ASP A 91 -7.79 -16.19 -2.25
CA ASP A 91 -8.12 -17.60 -2.35
C ASP A 91 -8.70 -18.07 -1.00
N LYS A 92 -9.80 -18.83 -1.06
CA LYS A 92 -10.47 -19.37 0.13
C LYS A 92 -9.62 -20.32 0.95
N SER A 93 -8.52 -20.81 0.39
CA SER A 93 -7.52 -21.60 1.11
C SER A 93 -6.66 -20.75 2.06
N ASP A 94 -6.57 -19.43 1.84
CA ASP A 94 -5.85 -18.53 2.75
C ASP A 94 -6.74 -18.13 3.94
N LYS A 95 -6.31 -18.50 5.15
CA LYS A 95 -7.02 -18.20 6.41
C LYS A 95 -7.18 -16.69 6.68
N ARG A 96 -6.40 -15.83 6.01
CA ARG A 96 -6.44 -14.37 6.13
C ARG A 96 -7.48 -13.72 5.21
N HIS A 97 -7.99 -14.47 4.26
CA HIS A 97 -8.91 -14.01 3.23
C HIS A 97 -10.07 -13.18 3.79
N ASP A 98 -10.80 -13.71 4.77
CA ASP A 98 -11.98 -13.03 5.30
C ASP A 98 -11.61 -11.74 6.04
N LEU A 99 -10.49 -11.74 6.78
CA LEU A 99 -10.04 -10.57 7.52
C LEU A 99 -9.59 -9.45 6.57
N ILE A 100 -8.73 -9.74 5.59
CA ILE A 100 -8.26 -8.71 4.65
C ILE A 100 -9.40 -8.16 3.80
N HIS A 101 -10.35 -9.01 3.44
CA HIS A 101 -11.57 -8.61 2.76
C HIS A 101 -12.43 -7.68 3.65
N LEU A 102 -12.62 -8.03 4.93
CA LEU A 102 -13.39 -7.22 5.88
C LEU A 102 -12.72 -5.87 6.14
N LEU A 103 -11.39 -5.83 6.19
CA LEU A 103 -10.59 -4.60 6.31
C LEU A 103 -10.57 -3.74 5.03
N GLY A 104 -11.34 -4.08 4.00
CA GLY A 104 -11.52 -3.23 2.82
C GLY A 104 -10.48 -3.39 1.73
N ALA A 105 -9.56 -4.35 1.84
CA ALA A 105 -8.66 -4.67 0.75
C ALA A 105 -9.41 -5.27 -0.45
N PHE A 106 -8.86 -5.08 -1.65
CA PHE A 106 -9.39 -5.64 -2.90
C PHE A 106 -8.28 -6.30 -3.71
N SER A 107 -8.66 -7.29 -4.52
CA SER A 107 -7.70 -8.05 -5.29
C SER A 107 -7.32 -7.37 -6.60
N VAL A 108 -6.08 -7.57 -7.03
CA VAL A 108 -5.61 -7.19 -8.36
C VAL A 108 -4.84 -8.35 -8.98
N ASP A 109 -5.12 -8.62 -10.24
CA ASP A 109 -4.24 -9.39 -11.09
C ASP A 109 -3.12 -8.45 -11.56
N ARG A 110 -1.89 -8.72 -11.14
CA ARG A 110 -0.73 -7.85 -11.39
C ARG A 110 -0.18 -7.96 -12.79
N GLU A 111 -0.49 -9.07 -13.47
CA GLU A 111 -0.05 -9.34 -14.84
C GLU A 111 -1.06 -8.78 -15.86
N LYS A 112 -2.34 -8.83 -15.50
CA LYS A 112 -3.44 -8.35 -16.35
C LYS A 112 -4.42 -7.51 -15.52
N PRO A 113 -4.12 -6.22 -15.30
CA PRO A 113 -5.04 -5.34 -14.58
C PRO A 113 -6.41 -5.31 -15.27
N GLU A 114 -7.43 -5.71 -14.53
CA GLU A 114 -8.80 -5.76 -15.03
C GLU A 114 -9.47 -4.37 -14.98
N ILE A 115 -10.42 -4.12 -15.88
CA ILE A 115 -11.30 -2.93 -15.83
C ILE A 115 -11.98 -2.82 -14.46
N ALA A 116 -12.27 -3.94 -13.80
CA ALA A 116 -12.83 -4.02 -12.46
C ALA A 116 -11.98 -3.27 -11.44
N THR A 117 -10.64 -3.35 -11.53
CA THR A 117 -9.69 -2.64 -10.66
C THR A 117 -9.88 -1.12 -10.76
N PHE A 118 -9.91 -0.57 -11.97
CA PHE A 118 -10.11 0.88 -12.17
C PHE A 118 -11.48 1.36 -11.69
N LYS A 119 -12.54 0.56 -11.90
CA LYS A 119 -13.87 0.85 -11.36
C LYS A 119 -13.88 0.85 -9.83
N THR A 120 -13.17 -0.10 -9.21
CA THR A 120 -13.02 -0.17 -7.75
C THR A 120 -12.29 1.07 -7.22
N VAL A 121 -11.18 1.47 -7.82
CA VAL A 121 -10.45 2.69 -7.45
C VAL A 121 -11.32 3.93 -7.56
N LYS A 122 -12.10 4.06 -8.65
CA LYS A 122 -13.07 5.15 -8.81
C LYS A 122 -14.10 5.19 -7.69
N ASP A 123 -14.60 4.02 -7.27
CA ASP A 123 -15.59 3.91 -6.19
C ASP A 123 -14.97 4.23 -4.83
N ILE A 124 -13.73 3.80 -4.56
CA ILE A 124 -12.99 4.15 -3.33
C ILE A 124 -12.85 5.67 -3.22
N PHE A 125 -12.43 6.35 -4.28
CA PHE A 125 -12.23 7.80 -4.29
C PHE A 125 -13.53 8.64 -4.26
N GLN A 126 -14.68 8.01 -4.29
CA GLN A 126 -15.96 8.65 -3.94
C GLN A 126 -16.29 8.53 -2.43
N THR A 127 -15.37 7.98 -1.66
CA THR A 127 -15.47 7.85 -0.21
C THR A 127 -14.32 8.62 0.45
N ASN A 128 -14.20 8.53 1.77
CA ASN A 128 -13.06 9.09 2.52
C ASN A 128 -11.91 8.09 2.75
N TRP A 129 -11.93 6.95 2.05
CA TRP A 129 -10.87 5.93 2.13
C TRP A 129 -9.72 6.29 1.21
N PRO A 130 -8.48 6.48 1.71
CA PRO A 130 -7.29 6.54 0.87
C PRO A 130 -6.99 5.15 0.29
N LEU A 131 -6.32 5.16 -0.87
CA LEU A 131 -5.87 3.95 -1.53
C LEU A 131 -4.44 3.63 -1.11
N GLY A 132 -4.16 2.37 -0.75
CA GLY A 132 -2.81 1.88 -0.48
C GLY A 132 -2.33 0.98 -1.61
N ILE A 133 -1.19 1.32 -2.22
CA ILE A 133 -0.56 0.54 -3.29
C ILE A 133 0.93 0.39 -2.97
N PHE A 134 1.44 -0.83 -3.05
CA PHE A 134 2.86 -1.12 -2.96
C PHE A 134 3.49 -1.10 -4.37
N PRO A 135 4.28 -0.07 -4.76
CA PRO A 135 4.81 0.08 -6.12
C PRO A 135 5.71 -1.08 -6.56
N GLU A 136 6.40 -1.72 -5.64
CA GLU A 136 7.26 -2.88 -5.90
C GLU A 136 6.48 -4.13 -6.31
N GLY A 137 5.17 -4.14 -6.10
CA GLY A 137 4.29 -5.25 -6.50
C GLY A 137 4.52 -6.56 -5.75
N GLY A 138 5.33 -6.59 -4.72
CA GLY A 138 5.62 -7.75 -3.85
C GLY A 138 6.68 -7.42 -2.84
N THR A 139 6.81 -8.29 -1.82
CA THR A 139 7.82 -8.11 -0.78
C THR A 139 9.23 -8.33 -1.33
N LYS A 140 10.12 -7.36 -1.10
CA LYS A 140 11.55 -7.42 -1.46
C LYS A 140 12.39 -7.43 -0.19
N LYS A 141 13.32 -8.40 -0.08
CA LYS A 141 14.16 -8.56 1.13
C LYS A 141 15.63 -8.18 0.89
N ASN A 142 15.97 -7.80 -0.34
CA ASN A 142 17.35 -7.53 -0.76
C ASN A 142 17.82 -6.09 -0.51
N LYS A 143 17.01 -5.25 0.11
CA LYS A 143 17.30 -3.81 0.37
C LYS A 143 17.64 -3.02 -0.90
N LYS A 144 17.01 -3.38 -2.02
CA LYS A 144 17.20 -2.73 -3.33
C LYS A 144 15.86 -2.37 -3.92
N ILE A 145 15.80 -1.24 -4.59
CA ILE A 145 14.66 -0.84 -5.43
C ILE A 145 15.03 -1.18 -6.88
N GLU A 146 14.50 -2.29 -7.39
CA GLU A 146 14.89 -2.86 -8.69
C GLU A 146 13.77 -2.82 -9.73
N ASP A 147 12.55 -3.11 -9.32
CA ASP A 147 11.38 -3.22 -10.19
C ASP A 147 10.22 -2.44 -9.62
N ILE A 148 9.83 -1.39 -10.32
CA ILE A 148 8.67 -0.61 -9.97
C ILE A 148 7.58 -0.82 -11.00
N ARG A 149 6.41 -1.28 -10.54
CA ARG A 149 5.25 -1.49 -11.39
C ARG A 149 4.62 -0.15 -11.77
N LYS A 150 4.70 0.25 -13.04
CA LYS A 150 4.13 1.51 -13.55
C LYS A 150 2.61 1.66 -13.28
N GLY A 151 1.93 0.57 -12.93
CA GLY A 151 0.49 0.55 -12.66
C GLY A 151 0.01 1.53 -11.59
N PHE A 152 0.81 1.81 -10.54
CA PHE A 152 0.40 2.78 -9.51
C PHE A 152 0.36 4.20 -10.07
N VAL A 153 1.27 4.54 -11.01
CA VAL A 153 1.28 5.84 -11.70
C VAL A 153 0.06 5.96 -12.62
N VAL A 154 -0.26 4.91 -13.37
CA VAL A 154 -1.46 4.88 -14.25
C VAL A 154 -2.72 5.13 -13.43
N ILE A 155 -2.84 4.47 -12.27
CA ILE A 155 -3.97 4.66 -11.34
C ILE A 155 -3.99 6.10 -10.81
N ALA A 156 -2.85 6.66 -10.39
CA ALA A 156 -2.75 8.03 -9.88
C ALA A 156 -3.19 9.06 -10.92
N LYS A 157 -2.71 8.95 -12.15
CA LYS A 157 -3.08 9.84 -13.26
C LYS A 157 -4.57 9.72 -13.62
N HIS A 158 -5.08 8.49 -13.73
CA HIS A 158 -6.49 8.24 -14.04
C HIS A 158 -7.43 8.80 -12.96
N ALA A 159 -7.05 8.64 -11.71
CA ALA A 159 -7.84 9.07 -10.55
C ALA A 159 -7.59 10.54 -10.15
N LYS A 160 -6.62 11.22 -10.79
CA LYS A 160 -6.16 12.58 -10.43
C LYS A 160 -5.81 12.68 -8.93
N ALA A 161 -5.06 11.69 -8.45
CA ALA A 161 -4.71 11.53 -7.04
C ALA A 161 -3.19 11.65 -6.86
N ASP A 162 -2.75 12.51 -5.96
CA ASP A 162 -1.33 12.64 -5.62
C ASP A 162 -0.83 11.39 -4.91
N ILE A 163 0.47 11.14 -5.03
CA ILE A 163 1.14 9.96 -4.47
C ILE A 163 1.91 10.38 -3.23
N ILE A 164 1.65 9.72 -2.11
CA ILE A 164 2.35 9.94 -0.85
C ILE A 164 3.36 8.80 -0.67
N PRO A 165 4.66 9.02 -0.88
CA PRO A 165 5.66 8.01 -0.62
C PRO A 165 5.74 7.74 0.88
N ILE A 166 5.82 6.47 1.27
CA ILE A 166 5.93 6.06 2.67
C ILE A 166 7.12 5.13 2.81
N SER A 167 8.10 5.52 3.63
CA SER A 167 9.26 4.70 3.88
C SER A 167 9.11 3.95 5.20
N ILE A 168 9.15 2.62 5.14
CA ILE A 168 9.18 1.74 6.31
C ILE A 168 10.63 1.38 6.57
N VAL A 169 11.17 1.82 7.70
CA VAL A 169 12.58 1.75 8.06
C VAL A 169 12.78 0.89 9.30
N GLY A 170 13.83 0.10 9.31
CA GLY A 170 14.20 -0.73 10.47
C GLY A 170 13.59 -2.14 10.47
N PHE A 171 12.73 -2.46 9.51
CA PHE A 171 12.16 -3.80 9.37
C PHE A 171 12.87 -4.58 8.26
N ASP A 172 13.48 -5.71 8.60
CA ASP A 172 14.22 -6.57 7.66
C ASP A 172 13.47 -7.89 7.33
N GLY A 173 12.18 -7.90 7.58
CA GLY A 173 11.30 -9.04 7.24
C GLY A 173 11.35 -10.21 8.23
N TYR A 174 12.28 -10.21 9.19
CA TYR A 174 12.36 -11.23 10.23
C TYR A 174 12.32 -10.57 11.60
N ALA A 175 11.26 -10.87 12.35
CA ALA A 175 11.20 -10.55 13.77
C ALA A 175 12.18 -11.46 14.53
N LYS A 176 13.48 -11.15 14.49
CA LYS A 176 14.48 -11.93 15.21
C LYS A 176 14.32 -11.84 16.72
N LYS A 177 13.75 -10.75 17.23
CA LYS A 177 13.35 -10.63 18.65
C LYS A 177 12.26 -9.58 18.75
N LEU A 178 11.11 -9.97 19.30
CA LEU A 178 10.12 -9.05 19.83
C LEU A 178 10.82 -8.03 20.75
N PHE A 179 10.48 -6.75 20.62
CA PHE A 179 10.99 -5.65 21.46
C PHE A 179 12.38 -5.10 21.13
N GLU A 180 13.14 -5.65 20.18
CA GLU A 180 14.50 -5.18 19.89
C GLU A 180 14.60 -4.17 18.72
N LYS A 181 13.56 -3.96 17.92
CA LYS A 181 13.65 -3.09 16.74
C LYS A 181 12.70 -1.90 16.81
N ASP A 182 13.27 -0.74 16.66
CA ASP A 182 12.54 0.50 16.44
C ASP A 182 12.16 0.59 14.96
N ILE A 183 10.88 0.44 14.65
CA ILE A 183 10.35 0.67 13.31
C ILE A 183 10.02 2.16 13.16
N THR A 184 10.48 2.76 12.10
CA THR A 184 10.12 4.14 11.76
C THR A 184 9.35 4.14 10.44
N VAL A 185 8.18 4.74 10.45
CA VAL A 185 7.44 5.06 9.22
C VAL A 185 7.61 6.55 8.93
N VAL A 186 8.16 6.84 7.76
CA VAL A 186 8.35 8.22 7.28
C VAL A 186 7.34 8.48 6.17
N ILE A 187 6.48 9.47 6.38
CA ILE A 187 5.51 9.93 5.39
C ILE A 187 6.16 11.08 4.63
N GLY A 188 6.50 10.85 3.37
CA GLY A 188 7.12 11.84 2.49
C GLY A 188 6.15 12.88 1.97
N GLU A 189 6.68 13.87 1.24
CA GLU A 189 5.86 14.90 0.63
C GLU A 189 5.05 14.37 -0.57
N PRO A 190 3.88 14.94 -0.84
CA PRO A 190 3.05 14.52 -1.96
C PRO A 190 3.78 14.72 -3.31
N ILE A 191 3.80 13.67 -4.12
CA ILE A 191 4.25 13.71 -5.51
C ILE A 191 3.01 13.92 -6.38
N SER A 192 3.00 15.00 -7.17
CA SER A 192 1.85 15.34 -8.00
C SER A 192 1.64 14.32 -9.12
N TYR A 193 0.40 13.87 -9.30
CA TYR A 193 -0.01 13.01 -10.42
C TYR A 193 0.16 13.67 -11.80
N LYS A 194 0.35 15.01 -11.85
CA LYS A 194 0.50 15.77 -13.09
C LYS A 194 1.88 15.62 -13.73
N LEU A 195 2.88 15.22 -12.95
CA LEU A 195 4.24 14.99 -13.43
C LEU A 195 4.29 13.83 -14.44
N ASP A 196 5.38 13.72 -15.19
CA ASP A 196 5.59 12.58 -16.06
C ASP A 196 5.73 11.27 -15.27
N ALA A 197 5.41 10.15 -15.91
CA ALA A 197 5.38 8.86 -15.24
C ALA A 197 6.76 8.47 -14.68
N ASP A 198 7.81 8.70 -15.43
CA ASP A 198 9.17 8.38 -15.05
C ASP A 198 9.67 9.35 -13.96
N GLU A 199 9.30 10.63 -14.02
CA GLU A 199 9.57 11.60 -12.95
C GLU A 199 8.90 11.21 -11.61
N ILE A 200 7.65 10.74 -11.66
CA ILE A 200 6.95 10.24 -10.46
C ILE A 200 7.72 9.07 -9.85
N ILE A 201 8.14 8.12 -10.68
CA ILE A 201 8.86 6.93 -10.23
C ILE A 201 10.22 7.33 -9.64
N GLN A 202 10.98 8.20 -10.31
CA GLN A 202 12.27 8.68 -9.83
C GLN A 202 12.14 9.39 -8.48
N LYS A 203 11.17 10.30 -8.32
CA LYS A 203 10.90 10.98 -7.05
C LYS A 203 10.52 10.00 -5.94
N TRP A 204 9.68 9.02 -6.26
CA TRP A 204 9.30 7.98 -5.29
C TRP A 204 10.53 7.15 -4.87
N CYS A 205 11.33 6.67 -5.84
CA CYS A 205 12.56 5.92 -5.56
C CYS A 205 13.55 6.73 -4.71
N ALA A 206 13.78 7.99 -5.07
CA ALA A 206 14.69 8.87 -4.35
C ALA A 206 14.26 9.05 -2.89
N GLU A 207 12.97 9.28 -2.64
CA GLU A 207 12.46 9.47 -1.27
C GLU A 207 12.54 8.17 -0.45
N ILE A 208 12.21 7.01 -1.05
CA ILE A 208 12.35 5.72 -0.35
C ILE A 208 13.82 5.42 -0.04
N CYS A 209 14.72 5.53 -1.03
CA CYS A 209 16.13 5.24 -0.84
C CYS A 209 16.79 6.17 0.18
N LYS A 210 16.46 7.48 0.15
CA LYS A 210 16.93 8.47 1.13
C LYS A 210 16.62 8.07 2.57
N ASN A 211 15.40 7.58 2.81
CA ASN A 211 14.93 7.26 4.16
C ASN A 211 15.35 5.86 4.61
N THR A 212 15.37 4.89 3.70
CA THR A 212 15.66 3.47 4.04
C THR A 212 17.14 3.11 3.94
N GLY A 213 17.92 3.86 3.16
CA GLY A 213 19.28 3.48 2.78
C GLY A 213 19.34 2.35 1.76
N PHE A 214 18.24 2.05 1.06
CA PHE A 214 18.19 1.02 0.02
C PHE A 214 18.93 1.50 -1.23
N GLU A 215 19.55 0.56 -1.95
CA GLU A 215 20.18 0.83 -3.23
C GLU A 215 19.12 1.11 -4.31
N ASN A 216 19.27 2.21 -5.04
CA ASN A 216 18.42 2.56 -6.16
C ASN A 216 18.96 1.98 -7.46
N CYS A 217 18.54 0.77 -7.83
CA CYS A 217 18.96 0.11 -9.07
C CYS A 217 18.21 0.62 -10.31
N MET A 218 17.21 1.50 -10.17
CA MET A 218 16.46 2.06 -11.30
C MET A 218 17.30 3.07 -12.09
N LEU A 219 18.14 3.85 -11.41
CA LEU A 219 19.05 4.83 -12.06
C LEU A 219 20.11 4.15 -12.93
N ASN A 220 20.58 2.96 -12.53
CA ASN A 220 21.62 2.23 -13.25
C ASN A 220 21.10 1.49 -14.52
N LYS A 221 19.79 1.44 -14.73
CA LYS A 221 19.21 0.82 -15.95
C LYS A 221 19.17 1.78 -17.13
N GLU A 222 19.07 3.09 -16.90
CA GLU A 222 19.06 4.09 -17.96
C GLU A 222 20.44 4.27 -18.58
N GLU A 223 21.53 4.20 -17.79
CA GLU A 223 22.91 4.30 -18.30
C GLU A 223 23.35 3.08 -19.15
N LYS A 224 22.66 1.93 -19.07
CA LYS A 224 22.97 0.73 -19.85
C LYS A 224 22.24 0.61 -21.18
N VAL A 225 21.31 1.51 -21.48
CA VAL A 225 20.54 1.51 -22.73
C VAL A 225 21.14 2.47 -23.76
N GLU A 226 22.09 3.32 -23.37
CA GLU A 226 22.79 4.28 -24.26
C GLU A 226 24.17 3.79 -24.76
N VAL A 227 24.44 2.47 -24.70
CA VAL A 227 25.69 1.88 -25.25
C VAL A 227 25.38 0.88 -26.33
#